data_b6eb48590a026c08bbec505c8a4b45b3
#
_entry.id   b6eb48590a026c08bbec505c8a4b45b3
#
_cell.length_a   1.000
_cell.length_b   1.000
_cell.length_c   1.000
_cell.angle_alpha   90.00
_cell.angle_beta   90.00
_cell.angle_gamma   90.00
#
_symmetry.space_group_name_H-M   'P 1'
#
loop_
_entity.id
_entity.type
_entity.pdbx_description
1 polymer ?
#
loop_
_entity_poly.entity_id
_entity_poly.type
_entity_poly.pdbx_seq_one_letter_code
_entity_poly.pdbx_strand_id
1 'polypeptide(L)'
;MHAFRSAFAARDAKKKSERVDESGERVVSGRRSAGRAPITEPQLRREVATDLEALMNTVALESAEDIEEFDHVRKSILNFGLPDLVHRSIDEISVDNIVGELEAVLMAFEPRLDRGSIQASRDRSVDAHELKVRFVVRADLRCEPVNVPVEFVADVEVDGSNIQISRL
;
A
#
# COMPACT_ATOMS: atom_id res chain seq x y z
N MET A 1 -5.65 -6.82 9.76
CA MET A 1 -6.02 -5.41 9.95
C MET A 1 -7.52 -5.15 9.77
N HIS A 2 -8.23 -5.86 8.84
CA HIS A 2 -9.66 -5.67 8.58
C HIS A 2 -10.56 -5.56 9.84
N ALA A 3 -10.40 -6.45 10.82
CA ALA A 3 -11.19 -6.43 12.05
C ALA A 3 -11.04 -5.11 12.85
N PHE A 4 -9.84 -4.57 12.93
CA PHE A 4 -9.59 -3.31 13.62
C PHE A 4 -10.17 -2.12 12.87
N ARG A 5 -10.06 -2.10 11.54
CA ARG A 5 -10.66 -1.05 10.70
C ARG A 5 -12.18 -1.06 10.79
N SER A 6 -12.81 -2.24 10.76
CA SER A 6 -14.26 -2.36 10.88
C SER A 6 -14.77 -1.93 12.26
N ALA A 7 -14.02 -2.22 13.34
CA ALA A 7 -14.34 -1.77 14.68
C ALA A 7 -14.17 -0.26 14.82
N PHE A 8 -13.11 0.29 14.23
CA PHE A 8 -12.86 1.73 14.21
C PHE A 8 -13.94 2.49 13.41
N ALA A 9 -14.27 2.02 12.21
CA ALA A 9 -15.32 2.62 11.39
C ALA A 9 -16.70 2.58 12.06
N ALA A 10 -16.99 1.50 12.80
CA ALA A 10 -18.21 1.37 13.57
C ALA A 10 -18.15 2.15 14.92
N ARG A 11 -17.00 2.74 15.28
CA ARG A 11 -16.74 3.36 16.60
C ARG A 11 -17.08 2.44 17.78
N ASP A 12 -16.90 1.14 17.60
CA ASP A 12 -17.21 0.09 18.57
C ASP A 12 -16.02 -0.85 18.74
N ALA A 13 -15.20 -0.59 19.75
CA ALA A 13 -14.03 -1.40 20.09
C ALA A 13 -14.40 -2.82 20.57
N LYS A 14 -15.66 -3.05 20.95
CA LYS A 14 -16.16 -4.34 21.41
C LYS A 14 -16.91 -5.11 20.31
N LYS A 15 -16.96 -4.57 19.09
CA LYS A 15 -17.64 -5.21 17.98
C LYS A 15 -17.09 -6.61 17.74
N LYS A 16 -17.93 -7.60 18.04
CA LYS A 16 -17.64 -9.00 17.73
C LYS A 16 -18.11 -9.29 16.32
N SER A 17 -17.26 -9.91 15.50
CA SER A 17 -17.71 -10.46 14.23
C SER A 17 -18.57 -11.67 14.53
N GLU A 18 -19.87 -11.55 14.37
CA GLU A 18 -20.77 -12.69 14.42
C GLU A 18 -20.61 -13.47 13.11
N ARG A 19 -20.29 -14.73 13.20
CA ARG A 19 -20.28 -15.66 12.08
C ARG A 19 -21.56 -16.45 12.13
N VAL A 20 -22.26 -16.45 11.03
CA VAL A 20 -23.41 -17.27 10.78
C VAL A 20 -22.99 -18.24 9.69
N ASP A 21 -23.28 -19.52 9.83
CA ASP A 21 -23.03 -20.53 8.79
C ASP A 21 -24.12 -20.44 7.68
N GLU A 22 -23.98 -21.29 6.66
CA GLU A 22 -24.92 -21.32 5.55
C GLU A 22 -26.35 -21.72 5.99
N SER A 23 -26.53 -22.28 7.18
CA SER A 23 -27.81 -22.63 7.78
C SER A 23 -28.42 -21.54 8.64
N GLY A 24 -27.72 -20.42 8.83
CA GLY A 24 -28.18 -19.31 9.65
C GLY A 24 -27.88 -19.49 11.15
N GLU A 25 -27.13 -20.54 11.54
CA GLU A 25 -26.77 -20.76 12.92
C GLU A 25 -25.49 -20.02 13.31
N ARG A 26 -25.46 -19.51 14.54
CA ARG A 26 -24.31 -18.82 15.10
C ARG A 26 -23.15 -19.79 15.29
N VAL A 27 -22.07 -19.61 14.55
CA VAL A 27 -20.86 -20.43 14.70
C VAL A 27 -20.13 -20.03 15.98
N VAL A 28 -20.22 -20.87 17.00
CA VAL A 28 -19.42 -20.76 18.21
C VAL A 28 -18.09 -21.46 17.96
N SER A 29 -17.08 -20.74 17.49
CA SER A 29 -15.77 -21.28 17.26
C SER A 29 -15.00 -21.39 18.57
N GLY A 30 -14.46 -22.58 18.87
CA GLY A 30 -13.49 -22.77 19.94
C GLY A 30 -12.24 -21.87 19.76
N ARG A 31 -11.47 -21.64 20.82
CA ARG A 31 -10.31 -20.71 20.87
C ARG A 31 -9.30 -20.85 19.74
N ARG A 32 -9.25 -22.00 19.05
CA ARG A 32 -8.30 -22.26 17.95
C ARG A 32 -8.84 -21.92 16.56
N SER A 33 -10.12 -21.78 16.38
CA SER A 33 -10.75 -21.43 15.11
C SER A 33 -11.18 -19.96 15.00
N ALA A 34 -10.82 -19.12 15.97
CA ALA A 34 -10.80 -17.67 15.81
C ALA A 34 -9.79 -17.22 14.71
N GLY A 35 -9.25 -18.18 13.97
CA GLY A 35 -8.52 -18.01 12.75
C GLY A 35 -9.33 -17.17 11.77
N ARG A 36 -8.73 -16.13 11.35
CA ARG A 36 -9.02 -15.19 10.28
C ARG A 36 -10.21 -15.59 9.42
N ALA A 37 -11.28 -14.80 9.45
CA ALA A 37 -12.32 -14.97 8.44
C ALA A 37 -11.66 -14.98 7.07
N PRO A 38 -12.01 -15.93 6.17
CA PRO A 38 -11.47 -15.90 4.83
C PRO A 38 -11.75 -14.53 4.23
N ILE A 39 -10.71 -13.90 3.73
CA ILE A 39 -10.84 -12.64 3.00
C ILE A 39 -11.06 -13.00 1.54
N THR A 40 -12.01 -12.37 0.90
CA THR A 40 -12.20 -12.54 -0.54
C THR A 40 -11.18 -11.70 -1.31
N GLU A 41 -10.87 -12.10 -2.54
CA GLU A 41 -9.95 -11.33 -3.39
C GLU A 41 -10.36 -9.85 -3.53
N PRO A 42 -11.64 -9.49 -3.79
CA PRO A 42 -12.04 -8.08 -3.86
C PRO A 42 -11.84 -7.32 -2.54
N GLN A 43 -12.01 -8.00 -1.40
CA GLN A 43 -11.73 -7.39 -0.09
C GLN A 43 -10.23 -7.17 0.11
N LEU A 44 -9.41 -8.17 -0.26
CA LEU A 44 -7.96 -8.06 -0.17
C LEU A 44 -7.44 -6.90 -1.04
N ARG A 45 -7.91 -6.79 -2.28
CA ARG A 45 -7.55 -5.68 -3.17
C ARG A 45 -7.89 -4.32 -2.57
N ARG A 46 -9.08 -4.15 -1.98
CA ARG A 46 -9.48 -2.89 -1.32
C ARG A 46 -8.60 -2.56 -0.13
N GLU A 47 -8.29 -3.55 0.72
CA GLU A 47 -7.42 -3.34 1.87
C GLU A 47 -6.00 -2.95 1.43
N VAL A 48 -5.49 -3.59 0.38
CA VAL A 48 -4.18 -3.24 -0.19
C VAL A 48 -4.22 -1.83 -0.78
N ALA A 49 -5.25 -1.48 -1.55
CA ALA A 49 -5.40 -0.14 -2.11
C ALA A 49 -5.38 0.95 -1.03
N THR A 50 -6.13 0.75 0.06
CA THR A 50 -6.17 1.70 1.17
C THR A 50 -4.82 1.82 1.88
N ASP A 51 -4.09 0.70 2.05
CA ASP A 51 -2.77 0.72 2.68
C ASP A 51 -1.73 1.37 1.77
N LEU A 52 -1.80 1.11 0.46
CA LEU A 52 -0.94 1.74 -0.53
C LEU A 52 -1.19 3.26 -0.61
N GLU A 53 -2.44 3.69 -0.58
CA GLU A 53 -2.78 5.11 -0.54
C GLU A 53 -2.19 5.79 0.70
N ALA A 54 -2.28 5.16 1.86
CA ALA A 54 -1.67 5.66 3.09
C ALA A 54 -0.14 5.70 3.00
N LEU A 55 0.48 4.65 2.43
CA LEU A 55 1.93 4.57 2.26
C LEU A 55 2.45 5.67 1.33
N MET A 56 1.80 5.85 0.19
CA MET A 56 2.20 6.82 -0.83
C MET A 56 2.02 8.27 -0.38
N ASN A 57 1.02 8.54 0.48
CA ASN A 57 0.73 9.87 1.00
C ASN A 57 1.38 10.17 2.36
N THR A 58 2.31 9.32 2.79
CA THR A 58 3.11 9.57 4.00
C THR A 58 4.55 9.89 3.59
N VAL A 59 5.09 10.97 4.11
CA VAL A 59 6.50 11.33 3.90
C VAL A 59 7.38 10.55 4.88
N ALA A 60 8.40 9.89 4.36
CA ALA A 60 9.34 9.12 5.16
C ALA A 60 10.16 10.02 6.10
N LEU A 61 10.47 9.51 7.30
CA LEU A 61 11.22 10.25 8.34
C LEU A 61 12.58 10.73 7.84
N GLU A 62 13.25 9.94 7.01
CA GLU A 62 14.55 10.29 6.42
C GLU A 62 14.52 11.56 5.54
N SER A 63 13.35 12.02 5.13
CA SER A 63 13.19 13.27 4.40
C SER A 63 13.23 14.51 5.30
N ALA A 64 12.94 14.33 6.60
CA ALA A 64 12.87 15.41 7.58
C ALA A 64 14.03 15.38 8.57
N GLU A 65 14.58 14.21 8.86
CA GLU A 65 15.59 13.99 9.89
C GLU A 65 16.77 13.18 9.31
N ASP A 66 17.97 13.53 9.71
CA ASP A 66 19.17 12.75 9.36
C ASP A 66 19.20 11.46 10.18
N ILE A 67 18.88 10.36 9.54
CA ILE A 67 18.89 9.02 10.14
C ILE A 67 19.87 8.07 9.45
N GLU A 68 20.85 8.59 8.72
CA GLU A 68 21.83 7.77 7.98
C GLU A 68 22.59 6.79 8.88
N GLU A 69 22.95 7.21 10.10
CA GLU A 69 23.67 6.38 11.07
C GLU A 69 22.78 5.33 11.76
N PHE A 70 21.44 5.40 11.59
CA PHE A 70 20.46 4.56 12.29
C PHE A 70 19.82 3.54 11.37
N ASP A 71 20.55 2.57 10.88
CA ASP A 71 20.08 1.52 9.96
C ASP A 71 18.80 0.80 10.42
N HIS A 72 18.64 0.58 11.73
CA HIS A 72 17.44 -0.06 12.26
C HIS A 72 16.21 0.86 12.18
N VAL A 73 16.39 2.17 12.34
CA VAL A 73 15.31 3.16 12.20
C VAL A 73 14.90 3.26 10.73
N ARG A 74 15.86 3.37 9.83
CA ARG A 74 15.62 3.45 8.38
C ARG A 74 14.81 2.26 7.85
N LYS A 75 15.01 1.08 8.39
CA LYS A 75 14.33 -0.16 7.99
C LYS A 75 13.08 -0.47 8.82
N SER A 76 12.70 0.41 9.73
CA SER A 76 11.56 0.22 10.62
C SER A 76 10.33 0.99 10.15
N ILE A 77 9.20 0.71 10.79
CA ILE A 77 7.93 1.44 10.57
C ILE A 77 8.03 2.94 10.92
N LEU A 78 9.07 3.37 11.62
CA LEU A 78 9.31 4.79 11.90
C LEU A 78 9.64 5.57 10.64
N ASN A 79 10.23 4.91 9.63
CA ASN A 79 10.54 5.48 8.33
C ASN A 79 9.49 5.08 7.26
N PHE A 80 8.24 4.83 7.70
CA PHE A 80 7.14 4.48 6.80
C PHE A 80 6.76 5.66 5.92
N GLY A 81 6.73 5.45 4.60
CA GLY A 81 6.34 6.46 3.63
C GLY A 81 7.25 6.51 2.41
N LEU A 82 6.98 7.45 1.52
CA LEU A 82 7.84 7.80 0.39
C LEU A 82 8.80 8.94 0.78
N PRO A 83 9.98 9.00 0.19
CA PRO A 83 10.79 10.21 0.26
C PRO A 83 10.00 11.43 -0.23
N ASP A 84 10.33 12.61 0.29
CA ASP A 84 9.67 13.86 -0.12
C ASP A 84 9.91 14.13 -1.61
N LEU A 85 8.83 14.11 -2.39
CA LEU A 85 8.86 14.32 -3.84
C LEU A 85 8.64 15.79 -4.20
N VAL A 86 8.08 16.61 -3.29
CA VAL A 86 7.66 17.99 -3.56
C VAL A 86 8.86 18.90 -3.79
N HIS A 87 9.94 18.67 -3.07
CA HIS A 87 11.14 19.52 -3.14
C HIS A 87 12.17 19.03 -4.19
N ARG A 88 11.80 18.08 -5.04
CA ARG A 88 12.67 17.55 -6.08
C ARG A 88 12.37 18.18 -7.43
N SER A 89 13.43 18.54 -8.15
CA SER A 89 13.30 18.94 -9.57
C SER A 89 12.76 17.77 -10.40
N ILE A 90 11.81 18.05 -11.28
CA ILE A 90 11.21 17.05 -12.17
C ILE A 90 12.07 16.90 -13.43
N ASP A 91 13.34 16.67 -13.24
CA ASP A 91 14.24 16.28 -14.31
C ASP A 91 14.04 14.81 -14.65
N GLU A 92 14.32 14.39 -15.89
CA GLU A 92 14.19 12.99 -16.30
C GLU A 92 14.97 12.03 -15.39
N ILE A 93 16.15 12.45 -14.91
CA ILE A 93 17.01 11.67 -14.01
C ILE A 93 16.36 11.51 -12.63
N SER A 94 15.69 12.55 -12.12
CA SER A 94 14.97 12.48 -10.84
C SER A 94 13.77 11.53 -10.91
N VAL A 95 13.08 11.48 -12.04
CA VAL A 95 11.89 10.63 -12.22
C VAL A 95 12.27 9.14 -12.29
N ASP A 96 13.39 8.81 -12.93
CA ASP A 96 13.87 7.42 -12.96
C ASP A 96 14.32 6.95 -11.56
N ASN A 97 14.87 7.85 -10.73
CA ASN A 97 15.16 7.56 -9.33
C ASN A 97 13.89 7.28 -8.51
N ILE A 98 12.80 8.02 -8.75
CA ILE A 98 11.50 7.80 -8.08
C ILE A 98 10.98 6.38 -8.33
N VAL A 99 11.16 5.83 -9.52
CA VAL A 99 10.77 4.43 -9.81
C VAL A 99 11.46 3.46 -8.87
N GLY A 100 12.78 3.58 -8.72
CA GLY A 100 13.55 2.71 -7.81
C GLY A 100 13.18 2.91 -6.34
N GLU A 101 12.93 4.14 -5.90
CA GLU A 101 12.48 4.44 -4.54
C GLU A 101 11.09 3.86 -4.27
N LEU A 102 10.17 3.97 -5.23
CA LEU A 102 8.83 3.39 -5.16
C LEU A 102 8.89 1.86 -4.99
N GLU A 103 9.70 1.19 -5.79
CA GLU A 103 9.91 -0.26 -5.65
C GLU A 103 10.50 -0.62 -4.29
N ALA A 104 11.51 0.11 -3.82
CA ALA A 104 12.14 -0.14 -2.52
C ALA A 104 11.15 0.04 -1.36
N VAL A 105 10.34 1.08 -1.38
CA VAL A 105 9.32 1.35 -0.36
C VAL A 105 8.24 0.27 -0.36
N LEU A 106 7.77 -0.16 -1.53
CA LEU A 106 6.81 -1.25 -1.64
C LEU A 106 7.37 -2.58 -1.11
N MET A 107 8.62 -2.89 -1.45
CA MET A 107 9.31 -4.09 -0.93
C MET A 107 9.47 -4.06 0.59
N ALA A 108 9.66 -2.88 1.17
CA ALA A 108 9.87 -2.72 2.60
C ALA A 108 8.56 -2.77 3.39
N PHE A 109 7.53 -2.07 2.93
CA PHE A 109 6.34 -1.77 3.73
C PHE A 109 5.06 -2.49 3.30
N GLU A 110 5.01 -3.13 2.11
CA GLU A 110 3.85 -3.91 1.67
C GLU A 110 4.17 -5.42 1.59
N PRO A 111 4.10 -6.14 2.71
CA PRO A 111 4.49 -7.55 2.77
C PRO A 111 3.54 -8.50 2.03
N ARG A 112 2.34 -8.03 1.62
CA ARG A 112 1.37 -8.84 0.85
C ARG A 112 1.75 -8.94 -0.63
N LEU A 113 2.58 -8.02 -1.13
CA LEU A 113 3.15 -8.13 -2.47
C LEU A 113 4.33 -9.11 -2.47
N ASP A 114 4.46 -9.84 -3.55
CA ASP A 114 5.66 -10.64 -3.76
C ASP A 114 6.81 -9.75 -4.23
N ARG A 115 7.84 -9.68 -3.40
CA ARG A 115 8.98 -8.77 -3.62
C ARG A 115 9.67 -8.96 -4.97
N GLY A 116 9.69 -10.21 -5.46
CA GLY A 116 10.31 -10.53 -6.74
C GLY A 116 9.47 -10.13 -7.96
N SER A 117 8.20 -9.82 -7.76
CA SER A 117 7.28 -9.47 -8.84
C SER A 117 7.05 -7.96 -8.97
N ILE A 118 7.50 -7.15 -8.01
CA ILE A 118 7.27 -5.70 -8.01
C ILE A 118 8.08 -5.07 -9.13
N GLN A 119 7.37 -4.39 -10.02
CA GLN A 119 7.94 -3.64 -11.15
C GLN A 119 7.20 -2.31 -11.27
N ALA A 120 7.93 -1.21 -11.16
CA ALA A 120 7.39 0.11 -11.41
C ALA A 120 7.93 0.67 -12.74
N SER A 121 7.14 1.48 -13.40
CA SER A 121 7.53 2.16 -14.62
C SER A 121 6.81 3.48 -14.76
N ARG A 122 7.46 4.47 -15.35
CA ARG A 122 6.81 5.73 -15.71
C ARG A 122 5.91 5.55 -16.91
N ASP A 123 4.68 6.02 -16.84
CA ASP A 123 3.81 6.15 -17.99
C ASP A 123 4.09 7.48 -18.70
N ARG A 124 4.67 7.41 -19.89
CA ARG A 124 5.01 8.58 -20.72
C ARG A 124 3.85 9.03 -21.60
N SER A 125 2.68 8.38 -21.55
CA SER A 125 1.51 8.74 -22.35
C SER A 125 0.72 9.93 -21.76
N VAL A 126 1.02 10.32 -20.52
CA VAL A 126 0.39 11.46 -19.86
C VAL A 126 0.93 12.76 -20.41
N ASP A 127 0.05 13.68 -20.78
CA ASP A 127 0.41 15.00 -21.32
C ASP A 127 1.15 15.83 -20.24
N ALA A 128 2.27 16.44 -20.65
CA ALA A 128 3.04 17.34 -19.78
C ALA A 128 2.23 18.55 -19.24
N HIS A 129 1.12 18.88 -19.90
CA HIS A 129 0.21 19.94 -19.44
C HIS A 129 -0.65 19.56 -18.23
N GLU A 130 -0.75 18.26 -17.90
CA GLU A 130 -1.56 17.82 -16.76
C GLU A 130 -0.89 18.06 -15.41
N LEU A 131 0.37 18.53 -15.37
CA LEU A 131 1.16 18.73 -14.15
C LEU A 131 1.16 17.50 -13.24
N LYS A 132 1.12 16.31 -13.85
CA LYS A 132 1.11 15.02 -13.16
C LYS A 132 2.16 14.10 -13.74
N VAL A 133 2.79 13.33 -12.86
CA VAL A 133 3.66 12.21 -13.27
C VAL A 133 2.95 10.92 -12.90
N ARG A 134 2.77 10.07 -13.89
CA ARG A 134 2.09 8.77 -13.72
C ARG A 134 3.08 7.64 -13.66
N PHE A 135 2.92 6.81 -12.64
CA PHE A 135 3.65 5.55 -12.50
C PHE A 135 2.68 4.38 -12.59
N VAL A 136 3.06 3.34 -13.31
CA VAL A 136 2.36 2.06 -13.36
C VAL A 136 3.18 1.05 -12.58
N VAL A 137 2.56 0.44 -11.58
CA VAL A 137 3.19 -0.60 -10.76
C VAL A 137 2.48 -1.92 -11.00
N ARG A 138 3.26 -2.95 -11.32
CA ARG A 138 2.79 -4.34 -11.44
C ARG A 138 3.42 -5.17 -10.33
N ALA A 139 2.62 -6.03 -9.75
CA ALA A 139 3.08 -6.95 -8.71
C ALA A 139 2.11 -8.12 -8.57
N ASP A 140 2.53 -9.16 -7.84
CA ASP A 140 1.67 -10.27 -7.47
C ASP A 140 1.30 -10.17 -5.99
N LEU A 141 0.01 -10.21 -5.68
CA LEU A 141 -0.48 -10.42 -4.32
C LEU A 141 -0.26 -11.87 -3.91
N ARG A 142 0.36 -12.06 -2.76
CA ARG A 142 0.55 -13.39 -2.17
C ARG A 142 -0.78 -13.95 -1.68
N CYS A 143 -1.29 -14.93 -2.38
CA CYS A 143 -2.51 -15.65 -2.08
C CYS A 143 -2.28 -17.16 -2.15
N GLU A 144 -3.08 -17.92 -1.40
CA GLU A 144 -3.12 -19.36 -1.51
C GLU A 144 -4.44 -19.76 -2.22
N PRO A 145 -4.40 -20.67 -3.17
CA PRO A 145 -3.26 -21.50 -3.63
C PRO A 145 -2.40 -20.83 -4.71
N VAL A 146 -2.78 -19.68 -5.27
CA VAL A 146 -2.08 -19.02 -6.40
C VAL A 146 -2.03 -17.53 -6.14
N ASN A 147 -0.88 -16.92 -6.44
CA ASN A 147 -0.72 -15.47 -6.40
C ASN A 147 -1.65 -14.79 -7.42
N VAL A 148 -2.12 -13.61 -7.08
CA VAL A 148 -3.03 -12.82 -7.92
C VAL A 148 -2.29 -11.61 -8.48
N PRO A 149 -2.16 -11.48 -9.81
CA PRO A 149 -1.53 -10.33 -10.40
C PRO A 149 -2.37 -9.07 -10.17
N VAL A 150 -1.69 -7.98 -9.83
CA VAL A 150 -2.29 -6.66 -9.62
C VAL A 150 -1.50 -5.62 -10.40
N GLU A 151 -2.23 -4.64 -10.91
CA GLU A 151 -1.67 -3.44 -11.50
C GLU A 151 -2.34 -2.23 -10.87
N PHE A 152 -1.57 -1.29 -10.41
CA PHE A 152 -2.11 -0.02 -9.95
C PHE A 152 -1.36 1.16 -10.57
N VAL A 153 -2.06 2.27 -10.65
CA VAL A 153 -1.55 3.52 -11.22
C VAL A 153 -1.44 4.53 -10.09
N ALA A 154 -0.27 5.10 -9.92
CA ALA A 154 -0.01 6.19 -8.99
C ALA A 154 0.19 7.49 -9.77
N ASP A 155 -0.73 8.42 -9.62
CA ASP A 155 -0.65 9.76 -10.19
C ASP A 155 -0.10 10.71 -9.13
N VAL A 156 1.09 11.23 -9.37
CA VAL A 156 1.78 12.21 -8.51
C VAL A 156 1.52 13.60 -9.06
N GLU A 157 0.84 14.45 -8.29
CA GLU A 157 0.63 15.85 -8.64
C GLU A 157 1.90 16.67 -8.38
N VAL A 158 2.32 17.46 -9.37
CA VAL A 158 3.55 18.26 -9.30
C VAL A 158 3.42 19.42 -8.30
N ASP A 159 2.21 19.97 -8.16
CA ASP A 159 1.94 21.15 -7.31
C ASP A 159 1.45 20.80 -5.90
N GLY A 160 1.19 19.54 -5.65
CA GLY A 160 0.64 19.07 -4.37
C GLY A 160 1.19 17.71 -4.00
N SER A 161 1.55 17.55 -2.77
CA SER A 161 2.04 16.30 -2.18
C SER A 161 0.99 15.18 -2.19
N ASN A 162 0.04 15.18 -3.12
CA ASN A 162 -1.03 14.19 -3.15
C ASN A 162 -0.80 13.17 -4.25
N ILE A 163 -0.76 11.91 -3.84
CA ILE A 163 -0.66 10.77 -4.75
C ILE A 163 -2.01 10.07 -4.79
N GLN A 164 -2.60 10.00 -5.97
CA GLN A 164 -3.87 9.30 -6.17
C GLN A 164 -3.59 7.91 -6.73
N ILE A 165 -4.13 6.88 -6.08
CA ILE A 165 -4.03 5.50 -6.55
C ILE A 165 -5.33 5.12 -7.25
N SER A 166 -5.21 4.68 -8.48
CA SER A 166 -6.29 4.14 -9.29
C SER A 166 -5.94 2.76 -9.83
N ARG A 167 -6.93 1.92 -10.06
CA ARG A 167 -6.85 0.49 -10.41
C ARG A 167 -6.13 -0.37 -9.37
N LEU A 168 -6.85 -1.34 -8.86
CA LEU A 168 -6.32 -2.53 -8.18
C LEU A 168 -7.19 -3.72 -8.51
#